data_1d3394a17fba37c04957f30b40a86f18
#
_entry.id   1d3394a17fba37c04957f30b40a86f18
#
_cell.length_a   1.000
_cell.length_b   1.000
_cell.length_c   1.000
_cell.angle_alpha   90.00
_cell.angle_beta   90.00
_cell.angle_gamma   90.00
#
_symmetry.space_group_name_H-M   'P 1'
#
loop_
_entity.id
_entity.type
_entity.pdbx_description
1 polymer ?
#
loop_
_entity_poly.entity_id
_entity_poly.type
_entity_poly.pdbx_seq_one_letter_code
_entity_poly.pdbx_strand_id
1 'polypeptide(L)'
;MSLRGGQNNAQPAGFGLLRGLTAGVGDQPVQGAHRIPGPLGGHNWQPMAFSPETGLMYLPVHVSSTTFATIPNFKLNLEGWNTGIGFTPGVGVTPVIATGTAPKQESYILAWDPVNAKEVWRIPNEVYGSTGILATSGNLIFSGNHKGEFNAYNATTGEKLWTAPTQARVVAAPSTFMVDGK
;
A
#
# COMPACT_ATOMS: atom_id res chain seq x y z
N MET A 1 -28.56 -15.00 42.25
CA MET A 1 -27.24 -14.35 42.21
C MET A 1 -26.67 -14.56 40.80
N SER A 2 -26.88 -13.57 39.92
CA SER A 2 -26.60 -13.68 38.49
C SER A 2 -25.35 -12.88 38.16
N LEU A 3 -24.31 -13.54 37.75
CA LEU A 3 -23.06 -12.90 37.25
C LEU A 3 -23.20 -12.61 35.76
N ARG A 4 -23.45 -11.36 35.41
CA ARG A 4 -23.31 -10.86 34.05
C ARG A 4 -21.83 -10.55 33.81
N GLY A 5 -21.12 -11.44 33.15
CA GLY A 5 -19.81 -11.18 32.58
C GLY A 5 -19.97 -10.38 31.29
N GLY A 6 -19.66 -9.09 31.32
CA GLY A 6 -19.53 -8.27 30.11
C GLY A 6 -18.23 -8.63 29.39
N GLN A 7 -18.32 -9.30 28.25
CA GLN A 7 -17.20 -9.43 27.34
C GLN A 7 -17.09 -8.15 26.48
N ASN A 8 -16.14 -7.29 26.81
CA ASN A 8 -15.71 -6.22 25.95
C ASN A 8 -14.86 -6.83 24.82
N ASN A 9 -15.52 -7.32 23.79
CA ASN A 9 -14.85 -7.63 22.51
C ASN A 9 -14.60 -6.32 21.76
N ALA A 10 -13.49 -5.66 22.08
CA ALA A 10 -12.94 -4.65 21.20
C ALA A 10 -12.40 -5.36 19.95
N GLN A 11 -13.21 -5.44 18.92
CA GLN A 11 -12.75 -5.90 17.60
C GLN A 11 -11.77 -4.84 17.06
N PRO A 12 -10.62 -5.27 16.52
CA PRO A 12 -9.70 -4.35 15.86
C PRO A 12 -10.43 -3.68 14.69
N ALA A 13 -10.24 -2.38 14.54
CA ALA A 13 -10.98 -1.49 13.63
C ALA A 13 -10.95 -1.84 12.13
N GLY A 14 -10.38 -2.98 11.75
CA GLY A 14 -10.29 -3.46 10.37
C GLY A 14 -11.44 -4.32 9.85
N PHE A 15 -12.28 -4.89 10.72
CA PHE A 15 -13.31 -5.85 10.30
C PHE A 15 -14.73 -5.28 10.13
N GLY A 16 -14.96 -4.01 10.44
CA GLY A 16 -16.27 -3.35 10.24
C GLY A 16 -16.66 -3.07 8.80
N LEU A 17 -15.78 -3.36 7.86
CA LEU A 17 -15.83 -2.84 6.48
C LEU A 17 -16.75 -3.60 5.51
N LEU A 18 -17.14 -4.83 5.81
CA LEU A 18 -17.91 -5.67 4.87
C LEU A 18 -19.44 -5.59 5.04
N ARG A 19 -19.94 -4.99 6.12
CA ARG A 19 -21.40 -4.89 6.36
C ARG A 19 -22.11 -3.80 5.54
N GLY A 20 -21.39 -2.90 4.89
CA GLY A 20 -21.99 -1.82 4.09
C GLY A 20 -22.27 -2.16 2.62
N LEU A 21 -21.87 -3.34 2.14
CA LEU A 21 -21.94 -3.70 0.72
C LEU A 21 -23.24 -4.42 0.32
N THR A 22 -24.13 -4.74 1.24
CA THR A 22 -25.35 -5.55 0.96
C THR A 22 -26.67 -4.78 1.04
N ALA A 23 -26.65 -3.47 1.09
CA ALA A 23 -27.89 -2.68 1.13
C ALA A 23 -28.38 -2.34 -0.28
N GLY A 24 -29.40 -3.08 -0.75
CA GLY A 24 -30.40 -2.59 -1.67
C GLY A 24 -30.08 -2.72 -3.15
N VAL A 25 -30.50 -3.83 -3.76
CA VAL A 25 -30.78 -3.90 -5.21
C VAL A 25 -32.12 -3.18 -5.44
N GLY A 26 -32.05 -1.89 -5.78
CA GLY A 26 -33.19 -1.07 -6.19
C GLY A 26 -32.65 0.18 -6.88
N ASP A 27 -33.42 0.85 -7.72
CA ASP A 27 -33.12 2.02 -8.57
C ASP A 27 -32.50 3.26 -7.87
N GLN A 28 -31.86 3.08 -6.74
CA GLN A 28 -31.11 4.14 -6.06
C GLN A 28 -29.74 4.32 -6.74
N PRO A 29 -29.27 5.56 -6.88
CA PRO A 29 -27.91 5.79 -7.38
C PRO A 29 -26.91 5.01 -6.53
N VAL A 30 -26.06 4.22 -7.17
CA VAL A 30 -25.08 3.38 -6.51
C VAL A 30 -24.12 4.30 -5.73
N GLN A 31 -24.30 4.37 -4.42
CA GLN A 31 -23.39 5.11 -3.55
C GLN A 31 -22.05 4.38 -3.50
N GLY A 32 -21.04 4.96 -4.13
CA GLY A 32 -19.66 4.48 -4.02
C GLY A 32 -19.14 4.71 -2.61
N ALA A 33 -18.53 3.68 -2.04
CA ALA A 33 -17.88 3.79 -0.76
C ALA A 33 -16.38 4.05 -0.93
N HIS A 34 -15.91 5.17 -0.39
CA HIS A 34 -14.49 5.49 -0.31
C HIS A 34 -13.82 4.59 0.74
N ARG A 35 -12.72 3.96 0.39
CA ARG A 35 -11.99 3.02 1.26
C ARG A 35 -10.49 3.30 1.26
N ILE A 36 -9.89 3.16 2.45
CA ILE A 36 -8.46 3.18 2.70
C ILE A 36 -8.13 1.90 3.48
N PRO A 37 -7.11 1.15 3.07
CA PRO A 37 -6.34 1.31 1.85
C PRO A 37 -7.16 1.01 0.59
N GLY A 38 -6.70 1.53 -0.56
CA GLY A 38 -7.22 1.16 -1.87
C GLY A 38 -6.93 -0.30 -2.23
N PRO A 39 -7.27 -0.76 -3.45
CA PRO A 39 -7.15 -2.17 -3.84
C PRO A 39 -5.70 -2.68 -3.88
N LEU A 40 -4.71 -1.79 -3.91
CA LEU A 40 -3.30 -2.16 -3.84
C LEU A 40 -2.81 -2.40 -2.40
N GLY A 41 -3.65 -2.14 -1.40
CA GLY A 41 -3.26 -2.26 0.00
C GLY A 41 -2.35 -1.13 0.49
N GLY A 42 -1.82 -1.26 1.70
CA GLY A 42 -0.78 -0.38 2.25
C GLY A 42 0.63 -0.81 1.84
N HIS A 43 0.77 -2.04 1.38
CA HIS A 43 1.96 -2.67 0.83
C HIS A 43 1.50 -3.68 -0.23
N ASN A 44 2.29 -3.89 -1.29
CA ASN A 44 1.94 -4.79 -2.38
C ASN A 44 3.15 -5.70 -2.73
N TRP A 45 3.31 -6.05 -4.00
CA TRP A 45 4.32 -7.01 -4.48
C TRP A 45 5.78 -6.52 -4.38
N GLN A 46 6.03 -5.24 -4.19
CA GLN A 46 7.38 -4.70 -4.07
C GLN A 46 8.06 -5.28 -2.83
N PRO A 47 9.21 -5.93 -2.96
CA PRO A 47 9.84 -6.61 -1.83
C PRO A 47 10.26 -5.65 -0.73
N MET A 48 9.97 -6.05 0.50
CA MET A 48 10.50 -5.45 1.71
C MET A 48 11.85 -6.08 2.05
N ALA A 49 12.61 -5.45 2.93
CA ALA A 49 13.86 -5.98 3.43
C ALA A 49 13.90 -5.96 4.96
N PHE A 50 14.67 -6.88 5.55
CA PHE A 50 14.98 -6.90 6.97
C PHE A 50 16.50 -6.83 7.15
N SER A 51 16.97 -6.03 8.10
CA SER A 51 18.38 -5.99 8.49
C SER A 51 18.54 -6.53 9.90
N PRO A 52 19.27 -7.65 10.08
CA PRO A 52 19.61 -8.15 11.41
C PRO A 52 20.45 -7.17 12.24
N GLU A 53 21.27 -6.34 11.56
CA GLU A 53 22.14 -5.37 12.20
C GLU A 53 21.36 -4.26 12.92
N THR A 54 20.28 -3.80 12.29
CA THR A 54 19.42 -2.73 12.87
C THR A 54 18.22 -3.30 13.62
N GLY A 55 17.83 -4.56 13.37
CA GLY A 55 16.58 -5.15 13.84
C GLY A 55 15.33 -4.56 13.17
N LEU A 56 15.48 -3.81 12.09
CA LEU A 56 14.39 -3.09 11.43
C LEU A 56 13.93 -3.78 10.15
N MET A 57 12.64 -3.66 9.88
CA MET A 57 12.02 -3.96 8.59
C MET A 57 11.87 -2.67 7.79
N TYR A 58 12.22 -2.73 6.51
CA TYR A 58 12.06 -1.62 5.56
C TYR A 58 10.96 -1.98 4.57
N LEU A 59 9.89 -1.20 4.58
CA LEU A 59 8.68 -1.48 3.83
C LEU A 59 8.40 -0.37 2.81
N PRO A 60 8.15 -0.71 1.54
CA PRO A 60 7.57 0.23 0.59
C PRO A 60 6.06 0.35 0.88
N VAL A 61 5.63 1.54 1.24
CA VAL A 61 4.25 1.81 1.69
C VAL A 61 3.51 2.68 0.69
N HIS A 62 2.24 2.35 0.50
CA HIS A 62 1.26 3.16 -0.23
C HIS A 62 0.15 3.64 0.71
N VAL A 63 -0.18 4.91 0.62
CA VAL A 63 -1.44 5.45 1.13
C VAL A 63 -2.29 5.83 -0.08
N SER A 64 -3.26 5.01 -0.39
CA SER A 64 -4.19 5.24 -1.50
C SER A 64 -5.61 4.96 -1.07
N SER A 65 -6.54 5.59 -1.75
CA SER A 65 -7.95 5.34 -1.58
C SER A 65 -8.59 4.99 -2.92
N THR A 66 -9.69 4.28 -2.85
CA THR A 66 -10.50 3.97 -4.02
C THR A 66 -11.97 4.03 -3.65
N THR A 67 -12.76 4.49 -4.59
CA THR A 67 -14.21 4.39 -4.50
C THR A 67 -14.66 3.09 -5.14
N PHE A 68 -15.23 2.21 -4.32
CA PHE A 68 -15.84 0.97 -4.80
C PHE A 68 -17.31 1.21 -5.10
N ALA A 69 -17.74 0.79 -6.27
CA ALA A 69 -19.15 0.79 -6.68
C ALA A 69 -19.49 -0.53 -7.34
N THR A 70 -20.68 -1.04 -7.09
CA THR A 70 -21.21 -2.21 -7.81
C THR A 70 -21.46 -1.85 -9.26
N ILE A 71 -21.18 -2.75 -10.18
CA ILE A 71 -21.56 -2.62 -11.57
C ILE A 71 -23.04 -3.04 -11.70
N PRO A 72 -23.96 -2.14 -12.07
CA PRO A 72 -25.36 -2.51 -12.28
C PRO A 72 -25.47 -3.57 -13.38
N ASN A 73 -26.33 -4.56 -13.17
CA ASN A 73 -26.55 -5.64 -14.13
C ASN A 73 -25.26 -6.37 -14.56
N PHE A 74 -24.35 -6.57 -13.63
CA PHE A 74 -23.09 -7.27 -13.88
C PHE A 74 -23.34 -8.59 -14.63
N LYS A 75 -22.62 -8.78 -15.72
CA LYS A 75 -22.59 -10.03 -16.49
C LYS A 75 -21.20 -10.62 -16.44
N LEU A 76 -21.13 -11.92 -16.24
CA LEU A 76 -19.88 -12.66 -16.27
C LEU A 76 -19.20 -12.50 -17.64
N ASN A 77 -17.94 -12.12 -17.63
CA ASN A 77 -17.08 -12.11 -18.82
C ASN A 77 -16.06 -13.25 -18.69
N LEU A 78 -16.17 -14.25 -19.56
CA LEU A 78 -15.30 -15.43 -19.53
C LEU A 78 -13.85 -15.13 -19.93
N GLU A 79 -13.60 -14.00 -20.58
CA GLU A 79 -12.28 -13.58 -21.06
C GLU A 79 -11.65 -12.47 -20.22
N GLY A 80 -12.24 -12.09 -19.10
CA GLY A 80 -11.80 -10.93 -18.31
C GLY A 80 -11.94 -11.10 -16.80
N TRP A 81 -11.59 -10.04 -16.09
CA TRP A 81 -11.73 -9.97 -14.65
C TRP A 81 -13.20 -9.78 -14.25
N ASN A 82 -13.65 -10.60 -13.33
CA ASN A 82 -15.04 -10.63 -12.86
C ASN A 82 -15.15 -10.21 -11.39
N THR A 83 -14.84 -8.98 -11.11
CA THR A 83 -14.92 -8.45 -9.74
C THR A 83 -16.30 -7.94 -9.34
N GLY A 84 -17.16 -7.65 -10.32
CA GLY A 84 -18.46 -7.00 -10.08
C GLY A 84 -18.33 -5.56 -9.56
N ILE A 85 -17.12 -5.01 -9.53
CA ILE A 85 -16.80 -3.69 -8.97
C ILE A 85 -16.23 -2.80 -10.05
N GLY A 86 -16.78 -1.59 -10.19
CA GLY A 86 -16.24 -0.51 -11.02
C GLY A 86 -15.17 0.29 -10.26
N PHE A 87 -14.00 0.44 -10.87
CA PHE A 87 -12.90 1.25 -10.31
C PHE A 87 -12.79 2.63 -10.95
N THR A 88 -13.41 2.83 -12.12
CA THR A 88 -13.23 4.04 -12.91
C THR A 88 -14.58 4.68 -13.20
N PRO A 89 -14.77 5.96 -12.86
CA PRO A 89 -15.94 6.71 -13.31
C PRO A 89 -16.01 6.74 -14.84
N GLY A 90 -17.16 6.42 -15.41
CA GLY A 90 -17.44 6.57 -16.84
C GLY A 90 -17.28 5.33 -17.72
N VAL A 91 -16.74 4.22 -17.22
CA VAL A 91 -16.69 2.95 -17.97
C VAL A 91 -17.83 2.04 -17.51
N GLY A 92 -18.99 2.17 -18.13
CA GLY A 92 -20.14 1.29 -17.88
C GLY A 92 -20.80 1.42 -16.51
N VAL A 93 -20.49 2.46 -15.75
CA VAL A 93 -21.04 2.72 -14.41
C VAL A 93 -21.68 4.08 -14.38
N THR A 94 -22.87 4.17 -13.81
CA THR A 94 -23.50 5.44 -13.44
C THR A 94 -22.52 6.26 -12.57
N PRO A 95 -22.48 7.60 -12.69
CA PRO A 95 -21.54 8.39 -11.88
C PRO A 95 -21.68 8.04 -10.42
N VAL A 96 -20.59 7.50 -9.84
CA VAL A 96 -20.53 7.20 -8.41
C VAL A 96 -20.34 8.52 -7.69
N ILE A 97 -21.33 8.93 -6.94
CA ILE A 97 -21.20 10.08 -6.04
C ILE A 97 -20.38 9.58 -4.84
N ALA A 98 -19.07 9.82 -4.87
CA ALA A 98 -18.23 9.57 -3.70
C ALA A 98 -18.60 10.60 -2.62
N THR A 99 -19.05 10.13 -1.48
CA THR A 99 -19.25 10.98 -0.30
C THR A 99 -17.90 11.14 0.41
N GLY A 100 -17.43 12.38 0.49
CA GLY A 100 -16.16 12.72 1.17
C GLY A 100 -15.03 13.11 0.22
N THR A 101 -14.02 13.77 0.79
CA THR A 101 -12.80 14.15 0.05
C THR A 101 -11.86 12.93 -0.02
N ALA A 102 -11.42 12.60 -1.23
CA ALA A 102 -10.38 11.57 -1.39
C ALA A 102 -9.12 12.00 -0.65
N PRO A 103 -8.55 11.15 0.22
CA PRO A 103 -7.28 11.47 0.85
C PRO A 103 -6.17 11.57 -0.20
N LYS A 104 -5.19 12.41 0.09
CA LYS A 104 -3.99 12.55 -0.74
C LYS A 104 -3.32 11.19 -0.89
N GLN A 105 -2.96 10.85 -2.12
CA GLN A 105 -2.14 9.67 -2.37
C GLN A 105 -0.70 9.96 -1.93
N GLU A 106 -0.16 9.07 -1.13
CA GLU A 106 1.21 9.15 -0.63
C GLU A 106 1.90 7.80 -0.78
N SER A 107 3.22 7.83 -0.91
CA SER A 107 4.05 6.64 -0.81
C SER A 107 5.37 7.00 -0.13
N TYR A 108 5.94 6.05 0.58
CA TYR A 108 7.17 6.26 1.33
C TYR A 108 7.87 4.93 1.63
N ILE A 109 9.16 5.01 1.94
CA ILE A 109 9.88 3.92 2.60
C ILE A 109 9.68 4.08 4.10
N LEU A 110 9.22 3.02 4.76
CA LEU A 110 9.02 2.97 6.20
C LEU A 110 10.06 2.06 6.84
N ALA A 111 10.80 2.55 7.84
CA ALA A 111 11.53 1.70 8.76
C ALA A 111 10.65 1.41 9.97
N TRP A 112 10.41 0.15 10.20
CA TRP A 112 9.53 -0.38 11.23
C TRP A 112 10.29 -1.26 12.20
N ASP A 113 10.14 -1.01 13.49
CA ASP A 113 10.59 -1.88 14.57
C ASP A 113 9.50 -2.95 14.83
N PRO A 114 9.72 -4.20 14.42
CA PRO A 114 8.70 -5.24 14.56
C PRO A 114 8.53 -5.72 16.02
N VAL A 115 9.54 -5.52 16.86
CA VAL A 115 9.50 -5.94 18.27
C VAL A 115 8.64 -5.00 19.11
N ASN A 116 8.84 -3.69 18.90
CA ASN A 116 8.09 -2.66 19.62
C ASN A 116 6.86 -2.16 18.87
N ALA A 117 6.58 -2.72 17.68
CA ALA A 117 5.46 -2.39 16.81
C ALA A 117 5.35 -0.86 16.55
N LYS A 118 6.47 -0.22 16.20
CA LYS A 118 6.52 1.24 15.99
C LYS A 118 7.33 1.64 14.76
N GLU A 119 6.96 2.80 14.21
CA GLU A 119 7.75 3.49 13.21
C GLU A 119 9.03 4.05 13.86
N VAL A 120 10.15 3.91 13.13
CA VAL A 120 11.44 4.50 13.50
C VAL A 120 11.71 5.74 12.65
N TRP A 121 11.56 5.62 11.34
CA TRP A 121 11.65 6.73 10.40
C TRP A 121 10.88 6.41 9.11
N ARG A 122 10.58 7.46 8.32
CA ARG A 122 10.03 7.32 6.97
C ARG A 122 10.68 8.27 5.98
N ILE A 123 10.78 7.87 4.74
CA ILE A 123 11.27 8.68 3.63
C ILE A 123 10.13 8.83 2.62
N PRO A 124 9.50 10.01 2.52
CA PRO A 124 8.47 10.25 1.52
C PRO A 124 9.03 10.16 0.10
N ASN A 125 8.25 9.57 -0.81
CA ASN A 125 8.55 9.63 -2.24
C ASN A 125 8.02 10.93 -2.82
N GLU A 126 8.85 11.65 -3.59
CA GLU A 126 8.44 12.88 -4.28
C GLU A 126 7.39 12.62 -5.35
N VAL A 127 7.49 11.47 -6.03
CA VAL A 127 6.52 10.99 -7.00
C VAL A 127 5.86 9.75 -6.46
N TYR A 128 4.51 9.71 -6.46
CA TYR A 128 3.75 8.57 -5.98
C TYR A 128 4.17 7.28 -6.69
N GLY A 129 4.46 6.27 -5.90
CA GLY A 129 4.84 4.93 -6.35
C GLY A 129 5.81 4.29 -5.37
N SER A 130 5.85 2.99 -5.36
CA SER A 130 6.74 2.21 -4.52
C SER A 130 7.65 1.34 -5.37
N THR A 131 8.81 1.06 -4.83
CA THR A 131 9.84 0.22 -5.44
C THR A 131 10.35 -0.77 -4.42
N GLY A 132 10.98 -1.85 -4.86
CA GLY A 132 11.58 -2.81 -3.94
C GLY A 132 12.77 -2.25 -3.18
N ILE A 133 13.08 -2.84 -2.05
CA ILE A 133 14.16 -2.43 -1.13
C ILE A 133 15.14 -3.58 -0.98
N LEU A 134 16.43 -3.25 -0.97
CA LEU A 134 17.52 -4.13 -0.60
C LEU A 134 18.21 -3.58 0.65
N ALA A 135 18.38 -4.39 1.70
CA ALA A 135 19.19 -4.09 2.85
C ALA A 135 20.52 -4.88 2.79
N THR A 136 21.60 -4.26 3.25
CA THR A 136 22.93 -4.86 3.30
C THR A 136 23.50 -4.84 4.69
N SER A 137 24.50 -5.71 4.95
CA SER A 137 25.25 -5.75 6.23
C SER A 137 26.08 -4.48 6.49
N GLY A 138 26.31 -3.65 5.47
CA GLY A 138 27.02 -2.37 5.62
C GLY A 138 26.15 -1.21 6.14
N ASN A 139 25.05 -1.48 6.81
CA ASN A 139 24.09 -0.47 7.29
C ASN A 139 23.52 0.43 6.18
N LEU A 140 23.34 -0.13 4.98
CA LEU A 140 22.76 0.56 3.84
C LEU A 140 21.47 -0.11 3.38
N ILE A 141 20.53 0.70 2.94
CA ILE A 141 19.40 0.25 2.12
C ILE A 141 19.48 0.91 0.75
N PHE A 142 19.12 0.16 -0.27
CA PHE A 142 19.03 0.61 -1.64
C PHE A 142 17.60 0.53 -2.14
N SER A 143 17.16 1.57 -2.81
CA SER A 143 15.85 1.60 -3.46
C SER A 143 15.88 2.58 -4.62
N GLY A 144 15.15 2.25 -5.68
CA GLY A 144 14.89 3.23 -6.72
C GLY A 144 13.71 4.13 -6.38
N ASN A 145 13.30 4.96 -7.32
CA ASN A 145 12.07 5.73 -7.22
C ASN A 145 11.43 5.96 -8.60
N HIS A 146 10.21 6.49 -8.59
CA HIS A 146 9.48 6.79 -9.82
C HIS A 146 9.94 8.09 -10.50
N LYS A 147 10.82 8.85 -9.88
CA LYS A 147 11.48 10.03 -10.47
C LYS A 147 12.62 9.65 -11.43
N GLY A 148 13.09 8.42 -11.38
CA GLY A 148 14.22 7.96 -12.18
C GLY A 148 15.55 8.12 -11.45
N GLU A 149 15.56 7.80 -10.17
CA GLU A 149 16.75 7.82 -9.33
C GLU A 149 16.93 6.46 -8.65
N PHE A 150 18.17 6.05 -8.51
CA PHE A 150 18.58 4.93 -7.66
C PHE A 150 19.36 5.50 -6.47
N ASN A 151 18.91 5.16 -5.27
CA ASN A 151 19.37 5.81 -4.05
C ASN A 151 19.93 4.81 -3.05
N ALA A 152 20.92 5.26 -2.27
CA ALA A 152 21.39 4.58 -1.07
C ALA A 152 21.08 5.47 0.15
N TYR A 153 20.60 4.81 1.22
CA TYR A 153 20.26 5.46 2.48
C TYR A 153 20.94 4.74 3.63
N ASN A 154 21.22 5.47 4.70
CA ASN A 154 21.61 4.89 5.98
C ASN A 154 20.43 4.10 6.56
N ALA A 155 20.63 2.82 6.84
CA ALA A 155 19.58 1.94 7.30
C ALA A 155 19.05 2.31 8.70
N THR A 156 19.90 2.87 9.56
CA THR A 156 19.52 3.28 10.92
C THR A 156 18.75 4.59 10.95
N THR A 157 19.12 5.57 10.10
CA THR A 157 18.60 6.94 10.19
C THR A 157 17.67 7.36 9.07
N GLY A 158 17.68 6.65 7.93
CA GLY A 158 16.97 7.04 6.72
C GLY A 158 17.63 8.17 5.94
N GLU A 159 18.81 8.65 6.36
CA GLU A 159 19.54 9.69 5.64
C GLU A 159 19.94 9.22 4.26
N LYS A 160 19.67 10.07 3.23
CA LYS A 160 20.10 9.79 1.85
C LYS A 160 21.60 10.07 1.73
N LEU A 161 22.36 9.02 1.44
CA LEU A 161 23.83 9.08 1.33
C LEU A 161 24.30 9.22 -0.12
N TRP A 162 23.55 8.71 -1.06
CA TRP A 162 23.95 8.69 -2.45
C TRP A 162 22.76 8.59 -3.40
N THR A 163 22.91 9.12 -4.60
CA THR A 163 21.92 9.09 -5.67
C THR A 163 22.61 8.93 -7.02
N ALA A 164 22.07 8.07 -7.87
CA ALA A 164 22.40 8.00 -9.29
C ALA A 164 21.14 8.22 -10.14
N PRO A 165 21.21 9.07 -11.18
CA PRO A 165 20.11 9.18 -12.12
C PRO A 165 19.99 7.91 -12.96
N THR A 166 18.76 7.51 -13.27
CA THR A 166 18.43 6.41 -14.16
C THR A 166 17.65 6.94 -15.36
N GLN A 167 17.70 6.23 -16.48
CA GLN A 167 17.02 6.68 -17.71
C GLN A 167 15.49 6.58 -17.61
N ALA A 168 14.99 5.80 -16.65
CA ALA A 168 13.58 5.58 -16.42
C ALA A 168 13.31 5.36 -14.92
N ARG A 169 12.02 5.42 -14.52
CA ARG A 169 11.61 5.05 -13.17
C ARG A 169 12.10 3.65 -12.82
N VAL A 170 12.63 3.49 -11.63
CA VAL A 170 13.03 2.19 -11.09
C VAL A 170 11.84 1.61 -10.33
N VAL A 171 11.39 0.43 -10.73
CA VAL A 171 10.24 -0.26 -10.10
C VAL A 171 10.67 -1.57 -9.46
N ALA A 172 11.62 -2.27 -10.10
CA ALA A 172 12.14 -3.54 -9.61
C ALA A 172 12.98 -3.37 -8.34
N ALA A 173 13.07 -4.44 -7.56
CA ALA A 173 13.98 -4.49 -6.44
C ALA A 173 15.44 -4.54 -6.89
N PRO A 174 16.34 -3.86 -6.19
CA PRO A 174 17.78 -4.08 -6.35
C PRO A 174 18.17 -5.49 -5.92
N SER A 175 19.24 -5.97 -6.50
CA SER A 175 19.88 -7.22 -6.07
C SER A 175 21.40 -7.05 -6.07
N THR A 176 22.10 -7.79 -5.22
CA THR A 176 23.55 -7.89 -5.21
C THR A 176 23.98 -9.26 -5.67
N PHE A 177 25.10 -9.31 -6.37
CA PHE A 177 25.73 -10.56 -6.79
C PHE A 177 27.24 -10.38 -6.80
N MET A 178 27.97 -11.48 -6.72
CA MET A 178 29.42 -11.48 -6.78
C MET A 178 29.88 -11.90 -8.16
N VAL A 179 30.93 -11.23 -8.65
CA VAL A 179 31.65 -11.62 -9.89
C VAL A 179 33.11 -11.85 -9.48
N ASP A 180 33.61 -13.05 -9.74
CA ASP A 180 35.00 -13.45 -9.41
C ASP A 180 35.39 -13.17 -7.95
N GLY A 181 34.46 -13.41 -7.02
CA GLY A 181 34.68 -13.20 -5.58
C GLY A 181 34.66 -11.74 -5.13
N LYS A 182 34.19 -10.82 -5.99
CA LYS A 182 34.03 -9.39 -5.73
C LYS A 182 32.58 -8.94 -5.91
#